data_0c4b56177637d7a39d33c96ab30ecc03
#
_entry.id   0c4b56177637d7a39d33c96ab30ecc03
#
_cell.length_a   1.000
_cell.length_b   1.000
_cell.length_c   1.000
_cell.angle_alpha   90.00
_cell.angle_beta   90.00
_cell.angle_gamma   90.00
#
_symmetry.space_group_name_H-M   'P 1'
#
loop_
_entity.id
_entity.type
_entity.pdbx_description
1 polymer ?
#
loop_
_entity_poly.entity_id
_entity_poly.type
_entity_poly.pdbx_seq_one_letter_code
_entity_poly.pdbx_strand_id
1 'polypeptide(L)'
;MYDTSGNYSVCDERPFPDPYLMQRVGWLRAEVARAERRGRLLRPGDEDEARRMPDPMPTPEAFALLGMFLGLFPPAVIFFRLFDYGFTPRHGLPIFLLCLGMNVVCFAVGRAMGAFVGRKIDGLWQRPWPLLLAASAALGLLWGVVTGGLGGAVFFGFGAPVGAAAAAPVGTLAFALFAPLHRLLARDGMIEARHAWPLVFGVTGLIAALIASPHVF
;
A
#
# COMPACT_ATOMS: atom_id res chain seq x y z
N MET A 1 -48.69 29.39 -32.20
CA MET A 1 -47.92 30.15 -31.19
C MET A 1 -47.44 29.12 -30.19
N TYR A 2 -46.28 28.53 -30.44
CA TYR A 2 -45.67 27.46 -29.64
C TYR A 2 -44.51 28.08 -28.87
N ASP A 3 -44.64 28.08 -27.54
CA ASP A 3 -43.60 28.51 -26.62
C ASP A 3 -42.71 27.28 -26.31
N THR A 4 -41.51 27.29 -26.87
CA THR A 4 -40.49 26.24 -26.69
C THR A 4 -39.37 26.75 -25.75
N SER A 5 -39.71 27.13 -24.54
CA SER A 5 -38.70 27.37 -23.49
C SER A 5 -38.41 26.07 -22.73
N GLY A 6 -37.78 25.14 -23.41
CA GLY A 6 -37.17 23.94 -22.79
C GLY A 6 -35.96 24.32 -21.95
N ASN A 7 -36.21 24.74 -20.74
CA ASN A 7 -35.15 25.02 -19.75
C ASN A 7 -34.61 23.70 -19.21
N TYR A 8 -33.69 23.07 -19.96
CA TYR A 8 -32.89 21.97 -19.44
C TYR A 8 -31.91 22.55 -18.42
N SER A 9 -32.32 22.57 -17.15
CA SER A 9 -31.37 22.68 -16.06
C SER A 9 -30.50 21.41 -16.08
N VAL A 10 -29.43 21.46 -16.86
CA VAL A 10 -28.31 20.50 -16.73
C VAL A 10 -27.78 20.74 -15.32
N CYS A 11 -28.17 19.87 -14.40
CA CYS A 11 -27.48 19.74 -13.13
C CYS A 11 -26.05 19.36 -13.51
N ASP A 12 -25.17 20.36 -13.51
CA ASP A 12 -23.73 20.20 -13.65
C ASP A 12 -23.25 19.49 -12.37
N GLU A 13 -23.52 18.17 -12.30
CA GLU A 13 -22.90 17.27 -11.32
C GLU A 13 -21.42 17.18 -11.67
N ARG A 14 -20.70 18.29 -11.44
CA ARG A 14 -19.24 18.21 -11.39
C ARG A 14 -18.92 17.28 -10.24
N PRO A 15 -18.32 16.11 -10.52
CA PRO A 15 -17.87 15.24 -9.45
C PRO A 15 -16.98 16.09 -8.55
N PHE A 16 -17.25 16.06 -7.24
CA PHE A 16 -16.39 16.74 -6.27
C PHE A 16 -14.94 16.38 -6.58
N PRO A 17 -14.06 17.35 -6.77
CA PRO A 17 -12.68 17.07 -7.13
C PRO A 17 -12.11 16.15 -6.05
N ASP A 18 -11.51 15.05 -6.49
CA ASP A 18 -10.84 14.09 -5.60
C ASP A 18 -9.90 14.89 -4.66
N PRO A 19 -10.08 14.83 -3.33
CA PRO A 19 -9.27 15.60 -2.39
C PRO A 19 -7.76 15.36 -2.57
N TYR A 20 -7.38 14.16 -3.01
CA TYR A 20 -5.98 13.83 -3.32
C TYR A 20 -5.49 14.51 -4.60
N LEU A 21 -6.35 14.75 -5.57
CA LEU A 21 -6.00 15.47 -6.79
C LEU A 21 -5.66 16.93 -6.48
N MET A 22 -6.43 17.59 -5.63
CA MET A 22 -6.16 18.95 -5.18
C MET A 22 -4.87 19.02 -4.34
N GLN A 23 -4.65 18.05 -3.47
CA GLN A 23 -3.42 17.93 -2.68
C GLN A 23 -2.20 17.72 -3.60
N ARG A 24 -2.33 16.87 -4.63
CA ARG A 24 -1.29 16.60 -5.63
C ARG A 24 -0.92 17.86 -6.42
N VAL A 25 -1.91 18.62 -6.86
CA VAL A 25 -1.71 19.91 -7.55
C VAL A 25 -1.02 20.93 -6.63
N GLY A 26 -1.46 21.02 -5.37
CA GLY A 26 -0.85 21.90 -4.37
C GLY A 26 0.62 21.55 -4.11
N TRP A 27 0.94 20.27 -3.99
CA TRP A 27 2.30 19.79 -3.80
C TRP A 27 3.19 20.10 -5.01
N LEU A 28 2.72 19.84 -6.24
CA LEU A 28 3.45 20.15 -7.47
C LEU A 28 3.73 21.64 -7.57
N ARG A 29 2.75 22.52 -7.27
CA ARG A 29 2.97 23.98 -7.26
C ARG A 29 4.03 24.39 -6.24
N ALA A 30 3.99 23.80 -5.05
CA ALA A 30 4.99 24.09 -4.02
C ALA A 30 6.40 23.63 -4.43
N GLU A 31 6.51 22.50 -5.15
CA GLU A 31 7.81 22.01 -5.65
C GLU A 31 8.36 22.88 -6.78
N VAL A 32 7.52 23.30 -7.72
CA VAL A 32 7.90 24.27 -8.78
C VAL A 32 8.38 25.57 -8.15
N ALA A 33 7.65 26.13 -7.18
CA ALA A 33 8.06 27.35 -6.50
C ALA A 33 9.37 27.20 -5.71
N ARG A 34 9.66 25.99 -5.19
CA ARG A 34 10.95 25.67 -4.54
C ARG A 34 12.10 25.56 -5.57
N ALA A 35 11.85 24.96 -6.72
CA ALA A 35 12.82 24.84 -7.81
C ALA A 35 13.20 26.23 -8.36
N GLU A 36 12.22 27.10 -8.56
CA GLU A 36 12.44 28.49 -8.96
C GLU A 36 13.29 29.26 -7.94
N ARG A 37 13.01 29.13 -6.65
CA ARG A 37 13.79 29.77 -5.56
C ARG A 37 15.24 29.26 -5.47
N ARG A 38 15.52 28.03 -5.92
CA ARG A 38 16.90 27.49 -5.97
C ARG A 38 17.70 27.95 -7.19
N GLY A 39 17.15 28.85 -8.01
CA GLY A 39 17.82 29.37 -9.19
C GLY A 39 18.01 28.33 -10.31
N ARG A 40 17.35 27.21 -10.22
CA ARG A 40 17.23 26.24 -11.31
C ARG A 40 16.10 26.66 -12.23
N LEU A 41 16.34 27.78 -12.96
CA LEU A 41 15.52 28.07 -14.11
C LEU A 41 15.77 26.94 -15.11
N LEU A 42 14.73 26.19 -15.42
CA LEU A 42 14.73 25.22 -16.52
C LEU A 42 15.18 25.94 -17.76
N ARG A 43 16.37 25.62 -18.26
CA ARG A 43 16.81 26.13 -19.55
C ARG A 43 15.89 25.58 -20.62
N PRO A 44 15.39 26.40 -21.55
CA PRO A 44 14.64 25.90 -22.70
C PRO A 44 15.54 24.91 -23.45
N GLY A 45 15.17 23.63 -23.46
CA GLY A 45 15.92 22.55 -24.11
C GLY A 45 16.23 21.34 -23.26
N ASP A 46 16.07 21.40 -21.94
CA ASP A 46 16.24 20.23 -21.06
C ASP A 46 14.93 19.38 -20.98
N GLU A 47 14.57 18.75 -22.11
CA GLU A 47 13.46 17.80 -22.16
C GLU A 47 13.65 16.60 -21.21
N ASP A 48 14.91 16.25 -20.91
CA ASP A 48 15.26 15.21 -19.94
C ASP A 48 14.97 15.64 -18.49
N GLU A 49 14.98 16.92 -18.18
CA GLU A 49 14.63 17.43 -16.85
C GLU A 49 13.11 17.52 -16.65
N ALA A 50 12.35 17.75 -17.71
CA ALA A 50 10.88 17.65 -17.70
C ALA A 50 10.38 16.21 -17.46
N ARG A 51 11.13 15.19 -17.91
CA ARG A 51 10.88 13.77 -17.60
C ARG A 51 11.18 13.39 -16.15
N ARG A 52 11.92 14.22 -15.43
CA ARG A 52 12.25 14.02 -14.00
C ARG A 52 11.30 14.73 -13.07
N MET A 53 10.11 15.16 -13.56
CA MET A 53 9.10 15.70 -12.65
C MET A 53 8.81 14.67 -11.55
N PRO A 54 8.90 15.08 -10.28
CA PRO A 54 8.60 14.19 -9.18
C PRO A 54 7.15 13.74 -9.31
N ASP A 55 6.93 12.42 -9.28
CA ASP A 55 5.60 11.82 -9.27
C ASP A 55 5.13 11.67 -7.81
N PRO A 56 4.29 12.58 -7.31
CA PRO A 56 3.83 12.57 -5.94
C PRO A 56 2.80 11.47 -5.73
N MET A 57 3.07 10.60 -4.79
CA MET A 57 2.21 9.52 -4.35
C MET A 57 1.59 9.87 -2.99
N PRO A 58 0.25 9.91 -2.85
CA PRO A 58 -0.40 10.18 -1.57
C PRO A 58 -0.21 9.03 -0.59
N THR A 59 -0.24 9.35 0.72
CA THR A 59 -0.07 8.37 1.81
C THR A 59 -0.94 7.11 1.63
N PRO A 60 -2.26 7.18 1.32
CA PRO A 60 -3.07 5.98 1.16
C PRO A 60 -2.61 5.07 0.02
N GLU A 61 -2.06 5.63 -1.04
CA GLU A 61 -1.54 4.87 -2.19
C GLU A 61 -0.25 4.13 -1.83
N ALA A 62 0.68 4.80 -1.14
CA ALA A 62 1.91 4.18 -0.65
C ALA A 62 1.62 3.01 0.32
N PHE A 63 0.65 3.18 1.22
CA PHE A 63 0.22 2.13 2.13
C PHE A 63 -0.56 1.01 1.43
N ALA A 64 -1.31 1.32 0.35
CA ALA A 64 -1.96 0.33 -0.50
C ALA A 64 -0.94 -0.57 -1.20
N LEU A 65 0.15 0.02 -1.72
CA LEU A 65 1.26 -0.73 -2.29
C LEU A 65 1.95 -1.62 -1.25
N LEU A 66 2.25 -1.09 -0.07
CA LEU A 66 2.82 -1.89 1.01
C LEU A 66 1.92 -3.09 1.34
N GLY A 67 0.63 -2.86 1.57
CA GLY A 67 -0.33 -3.90 1.90
C GLY A 67 -0.49 -4.94 0.79
N MET A 68 -0.42 -4.52 -0.46
CA MET A 68 -0.44 -5.38 -1.64
C MET A 68 0.76 -6.33 -1.66
N PHE A 69 1.97 -5.81 -1.50
CA PHE A 69 3.18 -6.62 -1.52
C PHE A 69 3.33 -7.50 -0.28
N LEU A 70 2.91 -7.03 0.90
CA LEU A 70 2.82 -7.86 2.10
C LEU A 70 1.78 -8.98 1.96
N GLY A 71 0.70 -8.76 1.22
CA GLY A 71 -0.26 -9.80 0.90
C GLY A 71 0.23 -10.82 -0.12
N LEU A 72 1.26 -10.48 -0.91
CA LEU A 72 1.81 -11.33 -1.96
C LEU A 72 3.05 -12.13 -1.50
N PHE A 73 4.10 -11.44 -1.02
CA PHE A 73 5.40 -12.06 -0.78
C PHE A 73 5.44 -13.00 0.43
N PRO A 74 5.01 -12.64 1.65
CA PRO A 74 5.05 -13.54 2.79
C PRO A 74 4.28 -14.85 2.58
N PRO A 75 3.03 -14.84 2.08
CA PRO A 75 2.34 -16.08 1.78
C PRO A 75 3.04 -16.92 0.70
N ALA A 76 3.60 -16.27 -0.33
CA ALA A 76 4.36 -16.98 -1.37
C ALA A 76 5.60 -17.67 -0.81
N VAL A 77 6.35 -17.01 0.09
CA VAL A 77 7.54 -17.61 0.73
C VAL A 77 7.17 -18.83 1.58
N ILE A 78 6.11 -18.72 2.39
CA ILE A 78 5.61 -19.85 3.19
C ILE A 78 5.22 -21.01 2.27
N PHE A 79 4.56 -20.69 1.17
CA PHE A 79 4.13 -21.66 0.18
C PHE A 79 5.32 -22.39 -0.48
N PHE A 80 6.34 -21.67 -0.94
CA PHE A 80 7.55 -22.28 -1.50
C PHE A 80 8.23 -23.22 -0.50
N ARG A 81 8.31 -22.83 0.77
CA ARG A 81 8.84 -23.71 1.83
C ARG A 81 8.04 -24.99 2.00
N LEU A 82 6.72 -24.92 1.99
CA LEU A 82 5.88 -26.12 2.08
C LEU A 82 6.09 -27.08 0.90
N PHE A 83 6.41 -26.57 -0.30
CA PHE A 83 6.73 -27.41 -1.45
C PHE A 83 8.10 -28.11 -1.32
N ASP A 84 9.10 -27.45 -0.75
CA ASP A 84 10.42 -28.05 -0.51
C ASP A 84 10.36 -29.24 0.46
N TYR A 85 9.37 -29.30 1.35
CA TYR A 85 9.17 -30.40 2.30
C TYR A 85 8.47 -31.65 1.73
N GLY A 86 8.32 -31.78 0.40
CA GLY A 86 8.02 -33.06 -0.23
C GLY A 86 6.58 -33.29 -0.69
N PHE A 87 5.88 -32.25 -1.12
CA PHE A 87 4.63 -32.43 -1.86
C PHE A 87 4.92 -33.06 -3.23
N THR A 88 4.57 -34.35 -3.37
CA THR A 88 4.75 -35.08 -4.62
C THR A 88 3.83 -34.57 -5.74
N PRO A 89 4.28 -34.63 -7.03
CA PRO A 89 3.54 -34.04 -8.17
C PRO A 89 2.12 -34.55 -8.38
N ARG A 90 1.76 -35.74 -7.87
CA ARG A 90 0.44 -36.32 -8.08
C ARG A 90 -0.72 -35.61 -7.37
N HIS A 91 -0.45 -34.88 -6.27
CA HIS A 91 -1.46 -34.13 -5.49
C HIS A 91 -1.23 -32.62 -5.57
N GLY A 92 -0.23 -32.19 -6.33
CA GLY A 92 0.27 -30.81 -6.33
C GLY A 92 -0.68 -29.78 -6.94
N LEU A 93 -1.43 -30.14 -7.99
CA LEU A 93 -2.26 -29.16 -8.72
C LEU A 93 -3.39 -28.53 -7.87
N PRO A 94 -4.23 -29.30 -7.15
CA PRO A 94 -5.28 -28.72 -6.31
C PRO A 94 -4.72 -27.82 -5.20
N ILE A 95 -3.64 -28.25 -4.55
CA ILE A 95 -2.98 -27.48 -3.50
C ILE A 95 -2.36 -26.22 -4.08
N PHE A 96 -1.71 -26.32 -5.24
CA PHE A 96 -1.18 -25.16 -5.95
C PHE A 96 -2.27 -24.12 -6.27
N LEU A 97 -3.42 -24.57 -6.80
CA LEU A 97 -4.55 -23.68 -7.10
C LEU A 97 -5.13 -23.03 -5.84
N LEU A 98 -5.24 -23.77 -4.73
CA LEU A 98 -5.68 -23.22 -3.44
C LEU A 98 -4.71 -22.15 -2.93
N CYS A 99 -3.42 -22.41 -3.00
CA CYS A 99 -2.40 -21.46 -2.57
C CYS A 99 -2.33 -20.24 -3.48
N LEU A 100 -2.51 -20.42 -4.79
CA LEU A 100 -2.64 -19.30 -5.73
C LEU A 100 -3.89 -18.46 -5.41
N GLY A 101 -5.03 -19.11 -5.15
CA GLY A 101 -6.25 -18.44 -4.74
C GLY A 101 -6.07 -17.65 -3.43
N MET A 102 -5.41 -18.25 -2.44
CA MET A 102 -5.05 -17.56 -1.19
C MET A 102 -4.18 -16.32 -1.45
N ASN A 103 -3.16 -16.44 -2.32
CA ASN A 103 -2.30 -15.31 -2.67
C ASN A 103 -3.08 -14.19 -3.36
N VAL A 104 -3.99 -14.51 -4.28
CA VAL A 104 -4.84 -13.52 -4.95
C VAL A 104 -5.75 -12.80 -3.95
N VAL A 105 -6.35 -13.54 -3.01
CA VAL A 105 -7.18 -12.95 -1.95
C VAL A 105 -6.33 -12.05 -1.05
N CYS A 106 -5.18 -12.53 -0.57
CA CYS A 106 -4.27 -11.74 0.27
C CYS A 106 -3.77 -10.48 -0.45
N PHE A 107 -3.47 -10.56 -1.74
CA PHE A 107 -3.08 -9.43 -2.57
C PHE A 107 -4.19 -8.37 -2.65
N ALA A 108 -5.41 -8.78 -3.01
CA ALA A 108 -6.53 -7.87 -3.19
C ALA A 108 -6.97 -7.23 -1.86
N VAL A 109 -7.17 -8.05 -0.83
CA VAL A 109 -7.52 -7.60 0.53
C VAL A 109 -6.40 -6.77 1.13
N GLY A 110 -5.15 -7.20 0.97
CA GLY A 110 -3.97 -6.50 1.44
C GLY A 110 -3.88 -5.09 0.88
N ARG A 111 -4.14 -4.90 -0.43
CA ARG A 111 -4.20 -3.59 -1.06
C ARG A 111 -5.33 -2.72 -0.48
N ALA A 112 -6.54 -3.27 -0.38
CA ALA A 112 -7.70 -2.52 0.10
C ALA A 112 -7.51 -2.09 1.57
N MET A 113 -7.07 -3.01 2.43
CA MET A 113 -6.78 -2.73 3.83
C MET A 113 -5.57 -1.81 4.00
N GLY A 114 -4.54 -1.92 3.16
CA GLY A 114 -3.42 -1.00 3.14
C GLY A 114 -3.86 0.43 2.85
N ALA A 115 -4.71 0.65 1.83
CA ALA A 115 -5.30 1.95 1.53
C ALA A 115 -6.14 2.49 2.71
N PHE A 116 -6.92 1.62 3.37
CA PHE A 116 -7.68 1.99 4.57
C PHE A 116 -6.77 2.46 5.71
N VAL A 117 -5.70 1.70 6.00
CA VAL A 117 -4.69 2.05 7.02
C VAL A 117 -4.03 3.38 6.67
N GLY A 118 -3.64 3.57 5.41
CA GLY A 118 -3.03 4.81 4.92
C GLY A 118 -3.91 6.04 5.17
N ARG A 119 -5.23 5.95 4.90
CA ARG A 119 -6.18 7.02 5.20
C ARG A 119 -6.28 7.34 6.70
N LYS A 120 -6.20 6.33 7.55
CA LYS A 120 -6.22 6.53 9.02
C LYS A 120 -4.93 7.15 9.53
N ILE A 121 -3.79 6.74 9.00
CA ILE A 121 -2.47 7.28 9.36
C ILE A 121 -2.30 8.71 8.85
N ASP A 122 -2.82 9.03 7.68
CA ASP A 122 -2.81 10.40 7.14
C ASP A 122 -3.44 11.41 8.11
N GLY A 123 -4.55 11.05 8.75
CA GLY A 123 -5.17 11.85 9.81
C GLY A 123 -4.35 11.96 11.11
N LEU A 124 -3.32 11.15 11.29
CA LEU A 124 -2.45 11.15 12.47
C LEU A 124 -1.10 11.84 12.23
N TRP A 125 -0.91 12.44 11.06
CA TRP A 125 0.39 12.98 10.64
C TRP A 125 0.96 14.05 11.55
N GLN A 126 0.10 14.87 12.17
CA GLN A 126 0.49 15.93 13.09
C GLN A 126 0.64 15.46 14.55
N ARG A 127 0.33 14.20 14.83
CA ARG A 127 0.39 13.65 16.19
C ARG A 127 1.82 13.28 16.59
N PRO A 128 2.12 13.22 17.91
CA PRO A 128 3.43 12.85 18.41
C PRO A 128 3.85 11.43 17.96
N TRP A 129 5.15 11.23 17.81
CA TRP A 129 5.74 9.98 17.31
C TRP A 129 5.28 8.71 18.03
N PRO A 130 5.19 8.67 19.38
CA PRO A 130 4.74 7.45 20.07
C PRO A 130 3.33 7.05 19.69
N LEU A 131 2.44 8.02 19.49
CA LEU A 131 1.06 7.74 19.09
C LEU A 131 1.00 7.22 17.65
N LEU A 132 1.80 7.77 16.72
CA LEU A 132 1.90 7.28 15.36
C LEU A 132 2.38 5.82 15.33
N LEU A 133 3.44 5.50 16.11
CA LEU A 133 3.97 4.14 16.21
C LEU A 133 2.93 3.16 16.77
N ALA A 134 2.28 3.52 17.87
CA ALA A 134 1.25 2.68 18.47
C ALA A 134 0.07 2.48 17.52
N ALA A 135 -0.40 3.55 16.87
CA ALA A 135 -1.50 3.47 15.91
C ALA A 135 -1.13 2.65 14.68
N SER A 136 0.08 2.83 14.13
CA SER A 136 0.53 2.06 12.97
C SER A 136 0.69 0.57 13.30
N ALA A 137 1.19 0.23 14.50
CA ALA A 137 1.27 -1.15 14.97
C ALA A 137 -0.13 -1.78 15.12
N ALA A 138 -1.07 -1.07 15.76
CA ALA A 138 -2.45 -1.54 15.94
C ALA A 138 -3.18 -1.70 14.61
N LEU A 139 -3.03 -0.75 13.69
CA LEU A 139 -3.61 -0.84 12.34
C LEU A 139 -2.95 -1.93 11.51
N GLY A 140 -1.64 -2.17 11.70
CA GLY A 140 -0.92 -3.27 11.08
C GLY A 140 -1.39 -4.63 11.61
N LEU A 141 -1.65 -4.74 12.92
CA LEU A 141 -2.28 -5.92 13.53
C LEU A 141 -3.64 -6.20 12.88
N LEU A 142 -4.49 -5.18 12.79
CA LEU A 142 -5.81 -5.28 12.13
C LEU A 142 -5.67 -5.72 10.68
N TRP A 143 -4.75 -5.11 9.93
CA TRP A 143 -4.45 -5.50 8.56
C TRP A 143 -4.07 -6.98 8.47
N GLY A 144 -3.18 -7.45 9.34
CA GLY A 144 -2.72 -8.84 9.38
C GLY A 144 -3.84 -9.82 9.69
N VAL A 145 -4.65 -9.53 10.72
CA VAL A 145 -5.80 -10.37 11.11
C VAL A 145 -6.81 -10.49 9.97
N VAL A 146 -7.18 -9.37 9.34
CA VAL A 146 -8.18 -9.38 8.25
C VAL A 146 -7.61 -10.04 7.00
N THR A 147 -6.41 -9.66 6.56
CA THR A 147 -5.81 -10.18 5.33
C THR A 147 -5.47 -11.66 5.48
N GLY A 148 -4.84 -12.03 6.60
CA GLY A 148 -4.48 -13.43 6.88
C GLY A 148 -5.70 -14.29 7.15
N GLY A 149 -6.70 -13.76 7.86
CA GLY A 149 -7.96 -14.46 8.11
C GLY A 149 -8.73 -14.78 6.84
N LEU A 150 -8.92 -13.77 5.97
CA LEU A 150 -9.60 -13.98 4.68
C LEU A 150 -8.77 -14.84 3.71
N GLY A 151 -7.45 -14.66 3.67
CA GLY A 151 -6.57 -15.55 2.91
C GLY A 151 -6.62 -16.99 3.39
N GLY A 152 -6.55 -17.19 4.70
CA GLY A 152 -6.65 -18.53 5.31
C GLY A 152 -8.02 -19.18 5.14
N ALA A 153 -9.10 -18.39 5.03
CA ALA A 153 -10.45 -18.90 4.82
C ALA A 153 -10.62 -19.66 3.50
N VAL A 154 -9.74 -19.43 2.52
CA VAL A 154 -9.67 -20.19 1.26
C VAL A 154 -9.47 -21.68 1.54
N PHE A 155 -8.83 -22.05 2.66
CA PHE A 155 -8.71 -23.44 3.12
C PHE A 155 -9.93 -23.86 3.93
N PHE A 156 -11.11 -23.85 3.29
CA PHE A 156 -12.39 -24.31 3.84
C PHE A 156 -12.79 -23.68 5.18
N GLY A 157 -12.35 -22.45 5.43
CA GLY A 157 -12.64 -21.72 6.66
C GLY A 157 -11.73 -22.05 7.85
N PHE A 158 -11.25 -23.29 7.97
CA PHE A 158 -10.40 -23.72 9.08
C PHE A 158 -9.03 -23.00 9.11
N GLY A 159 -8.53 -22.58 7.95
CA GLY A 159 -7.29 -21.83 7.85
C GLY A 159 -7.39 -20.37 8.33
N ALA A 160 -8.61 -19.83 8.52
CA ALA A 160 -8.79 -18.42 8.89
C ALA A 160 -8.11 -18.03 10.21
N PRO A 161 -8.30 -18.75 11.35
CA PRO A 161 -7.61 -18.39 12.59
C PRO A 161 -6.09 -18.56 12.50
N VAL A 162 -5.61 -19.58 11.77
CA VAL A 162 -4.17 -19.82 11.57
C VAL A 162 -3.58 -18.70 10.70
N GLY A 163 -4.23 -18.35 9.59
CA GLY A 163 -3.79 -17.28 8.72
C GLY A 163 -3.79 -15.92 9.43
N ALA A 164 -4.83 -15.64 10.23
CA ALA A 164 -4.90 -14.43 11.04
C ALA A 164 -3.76 -14.37 12.07
N ALA A 165 -3.51 -15.45 12.80
CA ALA A 165 -2.45 -15.53 13.81
C ALA A 165 -1.04 -15.36 13.19
N ALA A 166 -0.81 -15.96 12.03
CA ALA A 166 0.46 -15.86 11.32
C ALA A 166 0.71 -14.46 10.71
N ALA A 167 -0.34 -13.83 10.15
CA ALA A 167 -0.21 -12.53 9.49
C ALA A 167 -0.26 -11.34 10.45
N ALA A 168 -0.83 -11.49 11.65
CA ALA A 168 -0.92 -10.42 12.65
C ALA A 168 0.45 -9.83 13.04
N PRO A 169 1.47 -10.61 13.44
CA PRO A 169 2.78 -10.07 13.78
C PRO A 169 3.49 -9.49 12.55
N VAL A 170 3.29 -10.07 11.36
CA VAL A 170 3.85 -9.57 10.09
C VAL A 170 3.31 -8.18 9.79
N GLY A 171 1.99 -7.98 9.84
CA GLY A 171 1.36 -6.69 9.63
C GLY A 171 1.79 -5.68 10.69
N THR A 172 1.79 -6.06 11.97
CA THR A 172 2.22 -5.19 13.07
C THR A 172 3.62 -4.65 12.85
N LEU A 173 4.58 -5.53 12.57
CA LEU A 173 5.98 -5.16 12.37
C LEU A 173 6.15 -4.31 11.10
N ALA A 174 5.55 -4.73 9.99
CA ALA A 174 5.67 -4.04 8.70
C ALA A 174 5.15 -2.60 8.77
N PHE A 175 3.95 -2.39 9.32
CA PHE A 175 3.37 -1.05 9.40
C PHE A 175 4.05 -0.18 10.46
N ALA A 176 4.51 -0.77 11.58
CA ALA A 176 5.31 -0.06 12.59
C ALA A 176 6.66 0.41 12.05
N LEU A 177 7.26 -0.31 11.11
CA LEU A 177 8.49 0.12 10.41
C LEU A 177 8.20 1.11 9.28
N PHE A 178 7.17 0.84 8.48
CA PHE A 178 6.88 1.64 7.29
C PHE A 178 6.38 3.04 7.63
N ALA A 179 5.47 3.19 8.60
CA ALA A 179 4.86 4.48 8.91
C ALA A 179 5.88 5.56 9.34
N PRO A 180 6.85 5.29 10.25
CA PRO A 180 7.86 6.28 10.58
C PRO A 180 8.80 6.59 9.42
N LEU A 181 9.22 5.58 8.65
CA LEU A 181 10.09 5.79 7.49
C LEU A 181 9.37 6.62 6.40
N HIS A 182 8.10 6.29 6.14
CA HIS A 182 7.26 7.08 5.26
C HIS A 182 7.14 8.52 5.75
N ARG A 183 6.90 8.75 7.06
CA ARG A 183 6.83 10.09 7.65
C ARG A 183 8.11 10.90 7.51
N LEU A 184 9.28 10.25 7.57
CA LEU A 184 10.57 10.92 7.37
C LEU A 184 10.80 11.34 5.92
N LEU A 185 10.29 10.56 4.96
CA LEU A 185 10.48 10.79 3.53
C LEU A 185 9.37 11.63 2.90
N ALA A 186 8.17 11.57 3.46
CA ALA A 186 7.01 12.28 2.95
C ALA A 186 7.05 13.76 3.35
N ARG A 187 6.55 14.61 2.44
CA ARG A 187 6.34 16.04 2.66
C ARG A 187 4.89 16.36 2.37
N ASP A 188 4.24 17.01 3.32
CA ASP A 188 2.83 17.41 3.21
C ASP A 188 1.89 16.24 2.85
N GLY A 189 2.14 15.04 3.42
CA GLY A 189 1.36 13.83 3.16
C GLY A 189 1.60 13.17 1.80
N MET A 190 2.63 13.60 1.08
CA MET A 190 3.05 13.04 -0.21
C MET A 190 4.47 12.51 -0.15
N ILE A 191 4.71 11.38 -0.78
CA ILE A 191 6.05 10.81 -0.99
C ILE A 191 6.33 10.74 -2.50
N GLU A 192 7.55 10.98 -2.91
CA GLU A 192 7.92 10.76 -4.31
C GLU A 192 7.94 9.25 -4.63
N ALA A 193 7.37 8.86 -5.76
CA ALA A 193 7.30 7.46 -6.18
C ALA A 193 8.67 6.78 -6.18
N ARG A 194 9.73 7.49 -6.58
CA ARG A 194 11.11 6.97 -6.55
C ARG A 194 11.62 6.57 -5.16
N HIS A 195 11.07 7.14 -4.08
CA HIS A 195 11.39 6.77 -2.70
C HIS A 195 10.38 5.77 -2.11
N ALA A 196 9.12 5.84 -2.56
CA ALA A 196 8.07 4.93 -2.11
C ALA A 196 8.36 3.47 -2.52
N TRP A 197 8.76 3.24 -3.78
CA TRP A 197 9.03 1.90 -4.28
C TRP A 197 10.16 1.18 -3.53
N PRO A 198 11.37 1.75 -3.37
CA PRO A 198 12.43 1.11 -2.60
C PRO A 198 12.03 0.87 -1.14
N LEU A 199 11.28 1.80 -0.54
CA LEU A 199 10.80 1.65 0.83
C LEU A 199 9.84 0.46 0.98
N VAL A 200 8.86 0.35 0.07
CA VAL A 200 7.91 -0.77 0.05
C VAL A 200 8.63 -2.10 -0.15
N PHE A 201 9.51 -2.18 -1.17
CA PHE A 201 10.27 -3.40 -1.41
C PHE A 201 11.26 -3.73 -0.29
N GLY A 202 11.87 -2.72 0.32
CA GLY A 202 12.80 -2.90 1.45
C GLY A 202 12.09 -3.51 2.66
N VAL A 203 10.95 -2.95 3.05
CA VAL A 203 10.18 -3.46 4.20
C VAL A 203 9.61 -4.85 3.91
N THR A 204 8.99 -5.06 2.74
CA THR A 204 8.42 -6.36 2.38
C THR A 204 9.49 -7.43 2.18
N GLY A 205 10.62 -7.08 1.57
CA GLY A 205 11.76 -7.96 1.41
C GLY A 205 12.40 -8.37 2.74
N LEU A 206 12.54 -7.42 3.67
CA LEU A 206 13.02 -7.71 5.02
C LEU A 206 12.09 -8.71 5.74
N ILE A 207 10.79 -8.48 5.69
CA ILE A 207 9.81 -9.39 6.30
C ILE A 207 9.87 -10.78 5.64
N ALA A 208 9.91 -10.84 4.31
CA ALA A 208 10.02 -12.10 3.58
C ALA A 208 11.31 -12.85 3.93
N ALA A 209 12.44 -12.14 4.06
CA ALA A 209 13.71 -12.71 4.47
C ALA A 209 13.69 -13.25 5.92
N LEU A 210 13.02 -12.53 6.84
CA LEU A 210 12.84 -13.02 8.20
C LEU A 210 12.02 -14.32 8.23
N ILE A 211 10.93 -14.40 7.46
CA ILE A 211 10.12 -15.62 7.35
C ILE A 211 10.91 -16.76 6.66
N ALA A 212 11.75 -16.42 5.68
CA ALA A 212 12.59 -17.40 4.99
C ALA A 212 13.76 -17.88 5.86
N SER A 213 14.11 -17.21 6.94
CA SER A 213 15.22 -17.62 7.82
C SER A 213 14.96 -18.97 8.48
N PRO A 214 15.94 -19.89 8.47
CA PRO A 214 15.79 -21.22 9.07
C PRO A 214 15.66 -21.21 10.60
N HIS A 215 15.91 -20.06 11.23
CA HIS A 215 15.89 -19.92 12.69
C HIS A 215 14.52 -19.48 13.25
N VAL A 216 13.54 -19.22 12.40
CA VAL A 216 12.22 -18.67 12.83
C VAL A 216 11.16 -19.77 12.96
N PHE A 217 11.38 -20.97 12.39
CA PHE A 217 10.47 -22.13 12.49
C PHE A 217 11.23 -23.41 12.79
#